data_ddaa3eb5af39f9787fc2b72f762503d5
#
_entry.id   ddaa3eb5af39f9787fc2b72f762503d5
#
_cell.length_a   1.000
_cell.length_b   1.000
_cell.length_c   1.000
_cell.angle_alpha   90.00
_cell.angle_beta   90.00
_cell.angle_gamma   90.00
#
_symmetry.space_group_name_H-M   'P 1'
#
loop_
_entity.id
_entity.type
_entity.pdbx_description
1 polymer ?
#
loop_
_entity_poly.entity_id
_entity_poly.type
_entity_poly.pdbx_seq_one_letter_code
_entity_poly.pdbx_strand_id
1 'polypeptide(L)'
;MSSVAQLQLDPDGEKSAARDAWRSMAAFLVSGILMSFLGAILPAWGYHLRPSFTEVGDYFLSLAFGLLLSVLAAHFLLPRRGLKFVLVLANLLACGGFLFLALSSPPAAAAWRLGGVLCIGFSTGLLNAGVFHAISPIYQIDRAATVNFAGLLFGSGSLLTALMVAGTYYVYTVPSILILIAAIPGLYAVVCYKGNFSGHPVVQTLPLSQVWRDFRNPGAVLFSLLLFFQFGNEWSMAGWLPLFLIRRLGISPNDSLLLLALYWASLLVGRIISQVLLRSQFILKRANRALLLGGSILSAMLGMIALASTNNLFGALMGVLFVGAGFASIYPLVVEKIAGRFPYYHPGFYNGLFSLAMTGGFLAPWLLGYFAEAWGIQAVMILPLLGTFMVFLLLLLIMLEAKLSSLSEITRAGS
;
A
#
# COMPACT_ATOMS: atom_id res chain seq x y z
N MET A 1 -33.09 15.27 18.67
CA MET A 1 -32.73 16.63 18.18
C MET A 1 -31.55 17.08 19.01
N SER A 2 -30.34 16.85 18.57
CA SER A 2 -29.12 17.39 19.17
C SER A 2 -28.29 17.98 18.04
N SER A 3 -28.05 19.26 18.16
CA SER A 3 -27.36 20.15 17.24
C SER A 3 -26.00 19.59 16.86
N VAL A 4 -25.87 19.15 15.61
CA VAL A 4 -24.58 19.07 14.93
C VAL A 4 -24.13 20.51 14.80
N ALA A 5 -23.21 20.94 15.65
CA ALA A 5 -22.51 22.18 15.49
C ALA A 5 -21.74 22.11 14.17
N GLN A 6 -22.33 22.62 13.10
CA GLN A 6 -21.61 22.98 11.89
C GLN A 6 -20.60 24.04 12.31
N LEU A 7 -19.32 23.62 12.43
CA LEU A 7 -18.22 24.56 12.42
C LEU A 7 -18.29 25.30 11.07
N GLN A 8 -18.91 26.44 11.05
CA GLN A 8 -18.76 27.43 9.98
C GLN A 8 -17.30 27.88 10.01
N LEU A 9 -16.46 27.22 9.26
CA LEU A 9 -15.13 27.71 8.93
C LEU A 9 -15.34 28.97 8.05
N ASP A 10 -14.66 30.04 8.41
CA ASP A 10 -14.53 31.24 7.57
C ASP A 10 -14.10 30.77 6.14
N PRO A 11 -14.68 31.33 5.05
CA PRO A 11 -14.35 30.94 3.66
C PRO A 11 -12.85 30.96 3.35
N ASP A 12 -12.08 31.80 4.02
CA ASP A 12 -10.62 31.85 3.90
C ASP A 12 -9.94 30.72 4.67
N GLY A 13 -10.52 30.23 5.75
CA GLY A 13 -10.10 29.04 6.49
C GLY A 13 -10.29 27.75 5.70
N GLU A 14 -11.41 27.59 4.97
CA GLU A 14 -11.65 26.45 4.09
C GLU A 14 -10.66 26.39 2.92
N LYS A 15 -10.38 27.52 2.28
CA LYS A 15 -9.39 27.59 1.20
C LYS A 15 -7.97 27.29 1.68
N SER A 16 -7.64 27.72 2.90
CA SER A 16 -6.34 27.39 3.53
C SER A 16 -6.23 25.90 3.83
N ALA A 17 -7.25 25.29 4.43
CA ALA A 17 -7.30 23.87 4.74
C ALA A 17 -7.22 23.00 3.49
N ALA A 18 -7.93 23.35 2.42
CA ALA A 18 -7.87 22.65 1.15
C ALA A 18 -6.47 22.73 0.53
N ARG A 19 -5.80 23.88 0.59
CA ARG A 19 -4.43 24.06 0.09
C ARG A 19 -3.42 23.22 0.86
N ASP A 20 -3.54 23.17 2.17
CA ASP A 20 -2.67 22.38 3.03
C ASP A 20 -2.89 20.88 2.82
N ALA A 21 -4.13 20.45 2.61
CA ALA A 21 -4.46 19.09 2.27
C ALA A 21 -3.84 18.67 0.91
N TRP A 22 -3.93 19.53 -0.12
CA TRP A 22 -3.31 19.27 -1.42
C TRP A 22 -1.78 19.21 -1.34
N ARG A 23 -1.14 20.08 -0.57
CA ARG A 23 0.31 20.02 -0.31
C ARG A 23 0.70 18.73 0.40
N SER A 24 -0.12 18.28 1.34
CA SER A 24 0.12 17.03 2.06
C SER A 24 -0.06 15.79 1.19
N MET A 25 -0.90 15.87 0.14
CA MET A 25 -1.07 14.75 -0.81
C MET A 25 0.26 14.31 -1.46
N ALA A 26 1.18 15.23 -1.73
CA ALA A 26 2.49 14.90 -2.28
C ALA A 26 3.31 13.95 -1.38
N ALA A 27 3.01 13.89 -0.07
CA ALA A 27 3.62 12.92 0.82
C ALA A 27 3.30 11.47 0.49
N PHE A 28 2.17 11.18 -0.21
CA PHE A 28 1.91 9.82 -0.69
C PHE A 28 2.91 9.36 -1.74
N LEU A 29 3.43 10.28 -2.56
CA LEU A 29 4.53 9.95 -3.47
C LEU A 29 5.78 9.55 -2.68
N VAL A 30 6.15 10.32 -1.65
CA VAL A 30 7.28 9.97 -0.78
C VAL A 30 7.00 8.64 -0.07
N SER A 31 5.80 8.43 0.45
CA SER A 31 5.41 7.16 1.07
C SER A 31 5.56 5.97 0.10
N GLY A 32 5.19 6.15 -1.18
CA GLY A 32 5.41 5.15 -2.22
C GLY A 32 6.88 4.79 -2.39
N ILE A 33 7.77 5.80 -2.39
CA ILE A 33 9.22 5.59 -2.45
C ILE A 33 9.70 4.79 -1.23
N LEU A 34 9.30 5.21 -0.02
CA LEU A 34 9.72 4.59 1.24
C LEU A 34 9.27 3.14 1.38
N MET A 35 8.12 2.80 0.82
CA MET A 35 7.58 1.45 0.93
C MET A 35 8.12 0.51 -0.14
N SER A 36 8.37 1.00 -1.36
CA SER A 36 8.75 0.15 -2.50
C SER A 36 10.26 -0.04 -2.64
N PHE A 37 11.08 0.73 -1.90
CA PHE A 37 12.53 0.71 -2.08
C PHE A 37 13.15 -0.68 -1.86
N LEU A 38 12.61 -1.49 -0.92
CA LEU A 38 13.13 -2.82 -0.64
C LEU A 38 13.14 -3.70 -1.89
N GLY A 39 12.01 -3.82 -2.58
CA GLY A 39 11.92 -4.62 -3.80
C GLY A 39 12.91 -4.19 -4.88
N ALA A 40 13.21 -2.89 -4.97
CA ALA A 40 14.14 -2.36 -5.94
C ALA A 40 15.62 -2.50 -5.52
N ILE A 41 15.94 -2.37 -4.23
CA ILE A 41 17.33 -2.35 -3.76
C ILE A 41 17.93 -3.75 -3.54
N LEU A 42 17.11 -4.77 -3.30
CA LEU A 42 17.57 -6.13 -3.03
C LEU A 42 18.50 -6.71 -4.11
N PRO A 43 18.22 -6.55 -5.42
CA PRO A 43 19.16 -6.93 -6.47
C PRO A 43 20.49 -6.19 -6.36
N ALA A 44 20.47 -4.90 -6.06
CA ALA A 44 21.67 -4.07 -5.92
C ALA A 44 22.50 -4.46 -4.67
N TRP A 45 21.84 -4.94 -3.60
CA TRP A 45 22.54 -5.51 -2.44
C TRP A 45 23.14 -6.91 -2.69
N GLY A 46 22.88 -7.51 -3.86
CA GLY A 46 23.50 -8.76 -4.28
C GLY A 46 22.77 -10.03 -3.80
N TYR A 47 21.53 -9.92 -3.28
CA TYR A 47 20.74 -11.10 -2.85
C TYR A 47 20.42 -12.07 -3.99
N HIS A 48 20.54 -11.65 -5.24
CA HIS A 48 20.46 -12.54 -6.39
C HIS A 48 21.71 -13.42 -6.57
N LEU A 49 22.88 -13.02 -6.06
CA LEU A 49 24.14 -13.78 -6.12
C LEU A 49 24.28 -14.73 -4.93
N ARG A 50 24.05 -14.19 -3.74
CA ARG A 50 24.13 -14.93 -2.46
C ARG A 50 22.78 -14.83 -1.74
N PRO A 51 21.83 -15.67 -2.09
CA PRO A 51 20.51 -15.61 -1.50
C PRO A 51 20.54 -16.05 -0.04
N SER A 52 19.98 -15.22 0.82
CA SER A 52 19.49 -15.57 2.14
C SER A 52 18.06 -15.07 2.17
N PHE A 53 17.13 -15.92 1.77
CA PHE A 53 15.73 -15.51 1.61
C PHE A 53 15.08 -15.19 2.95
N THR A 54 15.50 -15.86 4.03
CA THR A 54 15.06 -15.51 5.39
C THR A 54 15.48 -14.11 5.76
N GLU A 55 16.72 -13.70 5.49
CA GLU A 55 17.23 -12.34 5.73
C GLU A 55 16.43 -11.30 4.92
N VAL A 56 16.08 -11.61 3.68
CA VAL A 56 15.21 -10.75 2.85
C VAL A 56 13.83 -10.63 3.50
N GLY A 57 13.26 -11.73 3.98
CA GLY A 57 12.00 -11.71 4.74
C GLY A 57 12.09 -10.80 5.97
N ASP A 58 13.17 -10.91 6.73
CA ASP A 58 13.38 -10.13 7.95
C ASP A 58 13.48 -8.63 7.69
N TYR A 59 13.92 -8.19 6.50
CA TYR A 59 13.83 -6.77 6.12
C TYR A 59 12.37 -6.30 6.00
N PHE A 60 11.48 -7.11 5.43
CA PHE A 60 10.04 -6.77 5.38
C PHE A 60 9.42 -6.75 6.77
N LEU A 61 9.83 -7.67 7.66
CA LEU A 61 9.38 -7.65 9.05
C LEU A 61 9.90 -6.41 9.79
N SER A 62 11.15 -6.05 9.59
CA SER A 62 11.75 -4.85 10.20
C SER A 62 11.03 -3.57 9.75
N LEU A 63 10.72 -3.45 8.44
CA LEU A 63 9.92 -2.36 7.90
C LEU A 63 8.54 -2.27 8.57
N ALA A 64 7.86 -3.42 8.69
CA ALA A 64 6.57 -3.55 9.33
C ALA A 64 6.61 -3.14 10.81
N PHE A 65 7.62 -3.59 11.52
CA PHE A 65 7.80 -3.26 12.94
C PHE A 65 8.01 -1.75 13.14
N GLY A 66 8.81 -1.11 12.28
CA GLY A 66 8.97 0.33 12.26
C GLY A 66 7.63 1.05 12.08
N LEU A 67 6.82 0.62 11.10
CA LEU A 67 5.47 1.15 10.85
C LEU A 67 4.57 1.01 12.07
N LEU A 68 4.56 -0.14 12.74
CA LEU A 68 3.75 -0.37 13.95
C LEU A 68 4.17 0.54 15.10
N LEU A 69 5.47 0.68 15.35
CA LEU A 69 5.99 1.58 16.38
C LEU A 69 5.62 3.05 16.12
N SER A 70 5.56 3.43 14.85
CA SER A 70 5.19 4.80 14.46
C SER A 70 3.75 5.16 14.81
N VAL A 71 2.83 4.19 14.87
CA VAL A 71 1.42 4.44 15.26
C VAL A 71 1.36 4.98 16.68
N LEU A 72 2.13 4.36 17.60
CA LEU A 72 2.23 4.84 18.99
C LEU A 72 2.87 6.24 19.04
N ALA A 73 3.95 6.45 18.29
CA ALA A 73 4.63 7.74 18.24
C ALA A 73 3.71 8.83 17.68
N ALA A 74 2.98 8.55 16.59
CA ALA A 74 2.04 9.49 15.99
C ALA A 74 0.93 9.88 16.95
N HIS A 75 0.40 8.92 17.72
CA HIS A 75 -0.64 9.17 18.73
C HIS A 75 -0.19 10.21 19.77
N PHE A 76 1.08 10.20 20.17
CA PHE A 76 1.62 11.17 21.12
C PHE A 76 2.12 12.47 20.47
N LEU A 77 2.70 12.39 19.27
CA LEU A 77 3.35 13.53 18.62
C LEU A 77 2.34 14.48 17.95
N LEU A 78 1.33 13.95 17.26
CA LEU A 78 0.35 14.79 16.54
C LEU A 78 -0.38 15.77 17.46
N PRO A 79 -0.93 15.36 18.63
CA PRO A 79 -1.60 16.32 19.52
C PRO A 79 -0.65 17.29 20.20
N ARG A 80 0.60 16.88 20.50
CA ARG A 80 1.54 17.69 21.29
C ARG A 80 2.38 18.64 20.46
N ARG A 81 2.79 18.25 19.27
CA ARG A 81 3.74 18.98 18.42
C ARG A 81 3.13 19.48 17.10
N GLY A 82 1.95 19.01 16.78
CA GLY A 82 1.22 19.39 15.57
C GLY A 82 1.69 18.69 14.29
N LEU A 83 0.90 18.86 13.25
CA LEU A 83 1.06 18.21 11.96
C LEU A 83 2.38 18.54 11.27
N LYS A 84 2.76 19.82 11.23
CA LYS A 84 4.00 20.32 10.61
C LYS A 84 5.23 19.59 11.17
N PHE A 85 5.32 19.52 12.50
CA PHE A 85 6.44 18.84 13.17
C PHE A 85 6.52 17.36 12.77
N VAL A 86 5.39 16.65 12.76
CA VAL A 86 5.35 15.23 12.41
C VAL A 86 5.77 14.99 10.97
N LEU A 87 5.30 15.79 10.01
CA LEU A 87 5.69 15.66 8.60
C LEU A 87 7.17 15.95 8.39
N VAL A 88 7.72 16.99 9.01
CA VAL A 88 9.15 17.32 8.92
C VAL A 88 9.99 16.21 9.55
N LEU A 89 9.64 15.78 10.77
CA LEU A 89 10.36 14.72 11.47
C LEU A 89 10.36 13.41 10.68
N ALA A 90 9.21 13.00 10.14
CA ALA A 90 9.09 11.79 9.33
C ALA A 90 10.04 11.85 8.12
N ASN A 91 10.04 12.94 7.39
CA ASN A 91 10.91 13.08 6.22
C ASN A 91 12.40 13.17 6.56
N LEU A 92 12.78 13.81 7.67
CA LEU A 92 14.17 13.84 8.15
C LEU A 92 14.62 12.44 8.60
N LEU A 93 13.76 11.68 9.28
CA LEU A 93 14.05 10.29 9.66
C LEU A 93 14.17 9.39 8.43
N ALA A 94 13.34 9.58 7.39
CA ALA A 94 13.47 8.86 6.13
C ALA A 94 14.81 9.17 5.44
N CYS A 95 15.16 10.43 5.34
CA CYS A 95 16.45 10.86 4.79
C CYS A 95 17.61 10.24 5.58
N GLY A 96 17.61 10.38 6.91
CA GLY A 96 18.62 9.78 7.80
C GLY A 96 18.68 8.25 7.69
N GLY A 97 17.54 7.59 7.58
CA GLY A 97 17.45 6.13 7.40
C GLY A 97 18.12 5.66 6.09
N PHE A 98 17.87 6.35 4.98
CA PHE A 98 18.56 6.03 3.71
C PHE A 98 20.05 6.34 3.75
N LEU A 99 20.46 7.44 4.38
CA LEU A 99 21.88 7.75 4.57
C LEU A 99 22.57 6.70 5.45
N PHE A 100 21.89 6.24 6.49
CA PHE A 100 22.38 5.15 7.33
C PHE A 100 22.47 3.83 6.55
N LEU A 101 21.48 3.50 5.71
CA LEU A 101 21.55 2.34 4.81
C LEU A 101 22.67 2.45 3.78
N ALA A 102 22.97 3.65 3.29
CA ALA A 102 24.11 3.88 2.40
C ALA A 102 25.42 3.50 3.08
N LEU A 103 25.61 3.89 4.34
CA LEU A 103 26.79 3.54 5.15
C LEU A 103 26.83 2.05 5.54
N SER A 104 25.66 1.42 5.71
CA SER A 104 25.53 0.02 6.10
C SER A 104 25.26 -0.94 4.92
N SER A 105 25.47 -0.47 3.70
CA SER A 105 25.40 -1.33 2.50
C SER A 105 26.43 -2.45 2.54
N PRO A 106 26.21 -3.58 1.86
CA PRO A 106 27.20 -4.66 1.81
C PRO A 106 28.59 -4.16 1.46
N PRO A 107 29.66 -4.63 2.15
CA PRO A 107 29.73 -5.84 2.96
C PRO A 107 29.39 -5.70 4.46
N ALA A 108 28.83 -4.58 4.92
CA ALA A 108 28.45 -4.44 6.33
C ALA A 108 27.45 -5.50 6.77
N ALA A 109 27.42 -5.80 8.09
CA ALA A 109 26.54 -6.82 8.64
C ALA A 109 25.04 -6.49 8.42
N ALA A 110 24.22 -7.51 8.15
CA ALA A 110 22.78 -7.38 7.91
C ALA A 110 22.02 -6.68 9.07
N ALA A 111 22.48 -6.87 10.30
CA ALA A 111 21.87 -6.25 11.47
C ALA A 111 21.78 -4.71 11.37
N TRP A 112 22.79 -4.06 10.79
CA TRP A 112 22.76 -2.60 10.56
C TRP A 112 21.70 -2.23 9.52
N ARG A 113 21.57 -3.03 8.46
CA ARG A 113 20.52 -2.80 7.45
C ARG A 113 19.12 -2.98 8.03
N LEU A 114 18.90 -3.97 8.90
CA LEU A 114 17.65 -4.14 9.64
C LEU A 114 17.30 -2.88 10.42
N GLY A 115 18.25 -2.30 11.15
CA GLY A 115 18.07 -1.04 11.87
C GLY A 115 17.69 0.13 10.96
N GLY A 116 18.35 0.26 9.81
CA GLY A 116 18.04 1.28 8.81
C GLY A 116 16.64 1.10 8.20
N VAL A 117 16.26 -0.13 7.87
CA VAL A 117 14.93 -0.47 7.33
C VAL A 117 13.85 -0.21 8.38
N LEU A 118 14.10 -0.53 9.66
CA LEU A 118 13.20 -0.19 10.77
C LEU A 118 12.98 1.33 10.87
N CYS A 119 14.04 2.11 10.75
CA CYS A 119 13.96 3.58 10.77
C CYS A 119 13.11 4.10 9.58
N ILE A 120 13.27 3.53 8.38
CA ILE A 120 12.44 3.88 7.20
C ILE A 120 10.98 3.47 7.44
N GLY A 121 10.71 2.29 7.97
CA GLY A 121 9.36 1.87 8.34
C GLY A 121 8.71 2.82 9.35
N PHE A 122 9.44 3.19 10.39
CA PHE A 122 8.99 4.15 11.40
C PHE A 122 8.69 5.53 10.78
N SER A 123 9.57 6.03 9.93
CA SER A 123 9.37 7.31 9.24
C SER A 123 8.16 7.26 8.31
N THR A 124 7.97 6.15 7.58
CA THR A 124 6.83 5.95 6.67
C THR A 124 5.51 5.97 7.42
N GLY A 125 5.44 5.30 8.56
CA GLY A 125 4.22 5.28 9.38
C GLY A 125 3.90 6.65 9.99
N LEU A 126 4.90 7.39 10.45
CA LEU A 126 4.71 8.78 10.90
C LEU A 126 4.23 9.68 9.76
N LEU A 127 4.83 9.54 8.56
CA LEU A 127 4.45 10.29 7.38
C LEU A 127 2.98 10.01 7.01
N ASN A 128 2.59 8.74 6.95
CA ASN A 128 1.23 8.34 6.63
C ASN A 128 0.23 8.83 7.68
N ALA A 129 0.54 8.71 8.97
CA ALA A 129 -0.31 9.23 10.03
C ALA A 129 -0.53 10.76 9.90
N GLY A 130 0.53 11.52 9.62
CA GLY A 130 0.45 12.95 9.38
C GLY A 130 -0.40 13.30 8.15
N VAL A 131 -0.17 12.59 7.03
CA VAL A 131 -0.90 12.83 5.78
C VAL A 131 -2.39 12.50 5.92
N PHE A 132 -2.74 11.35 6.50
CA PHE A 132 -4.14 11.00 6.73
C PHE A 132 -4.85 12.00 7.63
N HIS A 133 -4.14 12.56 8.62
CA HIS A 133 -4.67 13.65 9.43
C HIS A 133 -4.90 14.91 8.59
N ALA A 134 -3.95 15.29 7.73
CA ALA A 134 -4.03 16.47 6.89
C ALA A 134 -5.14 16.41 5.84
N ILE A 135 -5.37 15.25 5.22
CA ILE A 135 -6.36 15.08 4.16
C ILE A 135 -7.77 14.77 4.67
N SER A 136 -7.93 14.60 5.99
CA SER A 136 -9.21 14.26 6.62
C SER A 136 -10.39 15.13 6.13
N PRO A 137 -10.29 16.47 5.95
CA PRO A 137 -11.38 17.29 5.42
C PRO A 137 -11.80 16.91 4.00
N ILE A 138 -10.84 16.69 3.10
CA ILE A 138 -11.11 16.28 1.70
C ILE A 138 -11.68 14.87 1.64
N TYR A 139 -11.15 13.98 2.48
CA TYR A 139 -11.62 12.58 2.58
C TYR A 139 -13.09 12.51 3.01
N GLN A 140 -13.58 13.43 3.83
CA GLN A 140 -14.99 13.47 4.23
C GLN A 140 -15.91 13.90 3.08
N ILE A 141 -15.42 14.70 2.14
CA ILE A 141 -16.19 15.19 0.98
C ILE A 141 -16.33 14.08 -0.07
N ASP A 142 -15.22 13.49 -0.50
CA ASP A 142 -15.20 12.38 -1.49
C ASP A 142 -14.11 11.36 -1.13
N ARG A 143 -14.52 10.33 -0.40
CA ARG A 143 -13.64 9.25 0.08
C ARG A 143 -13.00 8.48 -1.06
N ALA A 144 -13.80 8.12 -2.06
CA ALA A 144 -13.34 7.27 -3.15
C ALA A 144 -12.31 8.00 -4.03
N ALA A 145 -12.58 9.26 -4.39
CA ALA A 145 -11.65 10.07 -5.18
C ALA A 145 -10.35 10.33 -4.42
N THR A 146 -10.44 10.67 -3.12
CA THR A 146 -9.27 10.95 -2.29
C THR A 146 -8.36 9.72 -2.16
N VAL A 147 -8.92 8.54 -1.84
CA VAL A 147 -8.17 7.29 -1.72
C VAL A 147 -7.55 6.89 -3.05
N ASN A 148 -8.28 7.03 -4.15
CA ASN A 148 -7.74 6.68 -5.45
C ASN A 148 -6.62 7.62 -5.89
N PHE A 149 -6.76 8.92 -5.66
CA PHE A 149 -5.70 9.89 -5.97
C PHE A 149 -4.46 9.68 -5.09
N ALA A 150 -4.65 9.42 -3.78
CA ALA A 150 -3.57 9.02 -2.89
C ALA A 150 -2.84 7.76 -3.39
N GLY A 151 -3.61 6.77 -3.86
CA GLY A 151 -3.08 5.55 -4.45
C GLY A 151 -2.31 5.77 -5.76
N LEU A 152 -2.73 6.74 -6.59
CA LEU A 152 -1.99 7.13 -7.79
C LEU A 152 -0.65 7.77 -7.45
N LEU A 153 -0.62 8.71 -6.50
CA LEU A 153 0.63 9.34 -6.04
C LEU A 153 1.57 8.32 -5.41
N PHE A 154 1.04 7.43 -4.56
CA PHE A 154 1.81 6.35 -3.97
C PHE A 154 2.43 5.43 -5.05
N GLY A 155 1.64 4.96 -6.00
CA GLY A 155 2.11 4.14 -7.12
C GLY A 155 3.12 4.86 -8.00
N SER A 156 2.96 6.18 -8.20
CA SER A 156 3.93 7.01 -8.92
C SER A 156 5.27 7.08 -8.20
N GLY A 157 5.26 7.18 -6.86
CA GLY A 157 6.48 7.12 -6.05
C GLY A 157 7.17 5.75 -6.15
N SER A 158 6.38 4.67 -6.14
CA SER A 158 6.89 3.30 -6.29
C SER A 158 7.49 3.06 -7.68
N LEU A 159 6.82 3.53 -8.74
CA LEU A 159 7.34 3.49 -10.10
C LEU A 159 8.64 4.28 -10.22
N LEU A 160 8.66 5.50 -9.67
CA LEU A 160 9.87 6.34 -9.67
C LEU A 160 11.04 5.63 -9.01
N THR A 161 10.82 4.95 -7.87
CA THR A 161 11.87 4.20 -7.18
C THR A 161 12.43 3.08 -8.06
N ALA A 162 11.58 2.28 -8.68
CA ALA A 162 12.01 1.21 -9.57
C ALA A 162 12.82 1.74 -10.77
N LEU A 163 12.35 2.84 -11.39
CA LEU A 163 13.04 3.49 -12.51
C LEU A 163 14.36 4.15 -12.09
N MET A 164 14.40 4.79 -10.91
CA MET A 164 15.63 5.38 -10.38
C MET A 164 16.71 4.31 -10.16
N VAL A 165 16.35 3.20 -9.50
CA VAL A 165 17.30 2.13 -9.24
C VAL A 165 17.71 1.46 -10.55
N ALA A 166 16.79 1.17 -11.47
CA ALA A 166 17.10 0.61 -12.79
C ALA A 166 18.04 1.53 -13.59
N GLY A 167 17.71 2.81 -13.71
CA GLY A 167 18.49 3.78 -14.49
C GLY A 167 19.88 4.07 -13.92
N THR A 168 20.10 3.78 -12.64
CA THR A 168 21.37 4.04 -11.95
C THR A 168 22.18 2.77 -11.64
N TYR A 169 21.61 1.60 -11.86
CA TYR A 169 22.16 0.30 -11.43
C TYR A 169 23.59 0.04 -11.90
N TYR A 170 23.92 0.35 -13.15
CA TYR A 170 25.25 0.14 -13.72
C TYR A 170 26.17 1.37 -13.63
N VAL A 171 25.64 2.53 -13.22
CA VAL A 171 26.37 3.79 -13.22
C VAL A 171 26.86 4.17 -11.83
N TYR A 172 26.06 3.86 -10.81
CA TYR A 172 26.32 4.28 -9.44
C TYR A 172 26.53 3.08 -8.51
N THR A 173 27.30 3.32 -7.45
CA THR A 173 27.41 2.38 -6.33
C THR A 173 26.13 2.35 -5.52
N VAL A 174 25.86 1.24 -4.82
CA VAL A 174 24.66 1.10 -3.99
C VAL A 174 24.52 2.23 -2.95
N PRO A 175 25.58 2.67 -2.23
CA PRO A 175 25.51 3.84 -1.37
C PRO A 175 25.05 5.10 -2.10
N SER A 176 25.55 5.35 -3.32
CA SER A 176 25.17 6.52 -4.12
C SER A 176 23.69 6.49 -4.53
N ILE A 177 23.16 5.32 -4.88
CA ILE A 177 21.72 5.14 -5.18
C ILE A 177 20.88 5.48 -3.96
N LEU A 178 21.28 5.01 -2.78
CA LEU A 178 20.55 5.27 -1.53
C LEU A 178 20.62 6.75 -1.12
N ILE A 179 21.75 7.43 -1.35
CA ILE A 179 21.89 8.88 -1.15
C ILE A 179 20.97 9.66 -2.11
N LEU A 180 20.88 9.21 -3.37
CA LEU A 180 20.00 9.83 -4.36
C LEU A 180 18.53 9.69 -3.92
N ILE A 181 18.11 8.51 -3.44
CA ILE A 181 16.77 8.30 -2.90
C ILE A 181 16.56 9.17 -1.65
N ALA A 182 17.55 9.29 -0.75
CA ALA A 182 17.48 10.09 0.46
C ALA A 182 17.22 11.58 0.18
N ALA A 183 17.68 12.09 -0.97
CA ALA A 183 17.48 13.49 -1.35
C ALA A 183 15.98 13.84 -1.48
N ILE A 184 15.13 12.90 -1.88
CA ILE A 184 13.69 13.17 -2.10
C ILE A 184 12.97 13.48 -0.78
N PRO A 185 12.98 12.61 0.25
CA PRO A 185 12.40 12.97 1.54
C PRO A 185 13.12 14.15 2.20
N GLY A 186 14.43 14.31 1.99
CA GLY A 186 15.17 15.48 2.46
C GLY A 186 14.65 16.81 1.88
N LEU A 187 14.44 16.87 0.57
CA LEU A 187 13.83 18.02 -0.11
C LEU A 187 12.39 18.24 0.35
N TYR A 188 11.61 17.16 0.50
CA TYR A 188 10.23 17.28 0.94
C TYR A 188 10.14 17.74 2.42
N ALA A 189 11.11 17.38 3.27
CA ALA A 189 11.22 17.94 4.62
C ALA A 189 11.33 19.48 4.61
N VAL A 190 12.12 20.03 3.67
CA VAL A 190 12.25 21.49 3.49
C VAL A 190 10.94 22.11 3.02
N VAL A 191 10.21 21.45 2.10
CA VAL A 191 8.88 21.89 1.66
C VAL A 191 7.90 21.91 2.82
N CYS A 192 7.89 20.86 3.65
CA CYS A 192 7.05 20.78 4.84
C CYS A 192 7.44 21.85 5.89
N TYR A 193 8.73 22.10 6.06
CA TYR A 193 9.22 23.11 7.00
C TYR A 193 8.78 24.54 6.60
N LYS A 194 8.85 24.88 5.32
CA LYS A 194 8.40 26.17 4.78
C LYS A 194 6.88 26.28 4.66
N GLY A 195 6.15 25.18 4.67
CA GLY A 195 4.69 25.15 4.60
C GLY A 195 4.05 25.65 5.91
N ASN A 196 2.96 26.40 5.78
CA ASN A 196 2.10 26.74 6.91
C ASN A 196 0.95 25.73 6.93
N PHE A 197 0.93 24.85 7.93
CA PHE A 197 -0.15 23.92 8.15
C PHE A 197 -1.05 24.51 9.24
N SER A 198 -2.26 24.93 8.84
CA SER A 198 -3.27 25.39 9.77
C SER A 198 -3.68 24.27 10.71
N GLY A 199 -3.85 24.56 11.99
CA GLY A 199 -4.24 23.54 12.96
C GLY A 199 -5.59 22.92 12.59
N HIS A 200 -5.60 21.67 12.17
CA HIS A 200 -6.84 20.92 11.97
C HIS A 200 -7.35 20.39 13.31
N PRO A 201 -8.67 20.41 13.53
CA PRO A 201 -9.24 19.84 14.75
C PRO A 201 -8.86 18.36 14.85
N VAL A 202 -8.45 17.96 16.04
CA VAL A 202 -8.13 16.56 16.34
C VAL A 202 -9.36 15.70 16.04
N VAL A 203 -9.24 14.78 15.09
CA VAL A 203 -10.30 13.80 14.83
C VAL A 203 -10.53 13.03 16.13
N GLN A 204 -11.75 13.09 16.67
CA GLN A 204 -12.11 12.36 17.87
C GLN A 204 -11.82 10.87 17.67
N THR A 205 -10.93 10.33 18.47
CA THR A 205 -10.66 8.90 18.48
C THR A 205 -11.84 8.19 19.14
N LEU A 206 -12.44 7.25 18.43
CA LEU A 206 -13.51 6.43 18.99
C LEU A 206 -12.98 5.44 20.01
N PRO A 207 -13.81 5.08 21.00
CA PRO A 207 -13.48 4.02 21.93
C PRO A 207 -13.33 2.68 21.18
N LEU A 208 -12.23 1.98 21.44
CA LEU A 208 -11.88 0.67 20.86
C LEU A 208 -13.02 -0.36 21.01
N SER A 209 -13.83 -0.24 22.07
CA SER A 209 -15.00 -1.11 22.32
C SER A 209 -16.06 -1.02 21.21
N GLN A 210 -16.24 0.16 20.61
CA GLN A 210 -17.21 0.35 19.52
C GLN A 210 -16.69 -0.25 18.21
N VAL A 211 -15.41 -0.06 17.92
CA VAL A 211 -14.74 -0.68 16.75
C VAL A 211 -14.85 -2.21 16.84
N TRP A 212 -14.59 -2.78 18.02
CA TRP A 212 -14.68 -4.23 18.23
C TRP A 212 -16.10 -4.78 18.06
N ARG A 213 -17.11 -4.03 18.46
CA ARG A 213 -18.52 -4.41 18.26
C ARG A 213 -18.89 -4.43 16.78
N ASP A 214 -18.38 -3.47 15.99
CA ASP A 214 -18.66 -3.38 14.57
C ASP A 214 -17.99 -4.53 13.78
N PHE A 215 -16.85 -5.03 14.25
CA PHE A 215 -16.18 -6.21 13.71
C PHE A 215 -16.92 -7.54 13.95
N ARG A 216 -17.97 -7.58 14.79
CA ARG A 216 -18.82 -8.77 14.93
C ARG A 216 -19.70 -9.02 13.71
N ASN A 217 -19.82 -8.07 12.79
CA ASN A 217 -20.55 -8.29 11.54
C ASN A 217 -19.74 -9.22 10.62
N PRO A 218 -20.32 -10.37 10.19
CA PRO A 218 -19.62 -11.31 9.31
C PRO A 218 -19.08 -10.66 8.02
N GLY A 219 -19.85 -9.75 7.42
CA GLY A 219 -19.43 -9.02 6.24
C GLY A 219 -18.17 -8.17 6.48
N ALA A 220 -18.03 -7.54 7.66
CA ALA A 220 -16.85 -6.77 8.00
C ALA A 220 -15.60 -7.66 8.09
N VAL A 221 -15.73 -8.84 8.70
CA VAL A 221 -14.64 -9.83 8.78
C VAL A 221 -14.23 -10.30 7.39
N LEU A 222 -15.21 -10.65 6.54
CA LEU A 222 -14.94 -11.12 5.19
C LEU A 222 -14.22 -10.06 4.33
N PHE A 223 -14.64 -8.79 4.39
CA PHE A 223 -13.95 -7.70 3.70
C PHE A 223 -12.55 -7.46 4.24
N SER A 224 -12.36 -7.54 5.55
CA SER A 224 -11.04 -7.39 6.17
C SER A 224 -10.09 -8.49 5.73
N LEU A 225 -10.54 -9.76 5.70
CA LEU A 225 -9.76 -10.89 5.21
C LEU A 225 -9.46 -10.76 3.72
N LEU A 226 -10.43 -10.32 2.92
CA LEU A 226 -10.20 -10.09 1.49
C LEU A 226 -9.09 -9.07 1.26
N LEU A 227 -9.13 -7.95 1.97
CA LEU A 227 -8.10 -6.92 1.87
C LEU A 227 -6.77 -7.37 2.47
N PHE A 228 -6.77 -8.20 3.52
CA PHE A 228 -5.57 -8.81 4.08
C PHE A 228 -4.82 -9.62 3.01
N PHE A 229 -5.50 -10.52 2.31
CA PHE A 229 -4.90 -11.30 1.23
C PHE A 229 -4.51 -10.42 0.03
N GLN A 230 -5.34 -9.44 -0.34
CA GLN A 230 -5.05 -8.54 -1.45
C GLN A 230 -3.77 -7.73 -1.21
N PHE A 231 -3.63 -7.08 -0.05
CA PHE A 231 -2.41 -6.34 0.29
C PHE A 231 -1.21 -7.27 0.43
N GLY A 232 -1.41 -8.46 1.02
CA GLY A 232 -0.37 -9.47 1.11
C GLY A 232 0.19 -9.83 -0.27
N ASN A 233 -0.68 -10.07 -1.24
CA ASN A 233 -0.28 -10.40 -2.60
C ASN A 233 0.39 -9.23 -3.32
N GLU A 234 -0.17 -8.02 -3.23
CA GLU A 234 0.36 -6.81 -3.87
C GLU A 234 1.78 -6.49 -3.37
N TRP A 235 1.99 -6.53 -2.04
CA TRP A 235 3.28 -6.26 -1.43
C TRP A 235 4.31 -7.40 -1.65
N SER A 236 3.85 -8.64 -1.68
CA SER A 236 4.70 -9.79 -2.03
C SER A 236 5.23 -9.66 -3.45
N MET A 237 4.36 -9.31 -4.40
CA MET A 237 4.79 -9.04 -5.79
C MET A 237 5.77 -7.88 -5.86
N ALA A 238 5.45 -6.75 -5.25
CA ALA A 238 6.29 -5.56 -5.28
C ALA A 238 7.69 -5.82 -4.66
N GLY A 239 7.74 -6.62 -3.60
CA GLY A 239 8.97 -6.86 -2.86
C GLY A 239 9.86 -7.96 -3.46
N TRP A 240 9.26 -9.02 -4.01
CA TRP A 240 10.00 -10.23 -4.39
C TRP A 240 10.17 -10.41 -5.90
N LEU A 241 9.39 -9.70 -6.73
CA LEU A 241 9.40 -9.87 -8.18
C LEU A 241 10.80 -9.83 -8.81
N PRO A 242 11.66 -8.83 -8.51
CA PRO A 242 12.98 -8.79 -9.15
C PRO A 242 13.85 -10.00 -8.81
N LEU A 243 13.92 -10.38 -7.53
CA LEU A 243 14.70 -11.55 -7.11
C LEU A 243 14.17 -12.84 -7.74
N PHE A 244 12.84 -12.99 -7.80
CA PHE A 244 12.21 -14.12 -8.45
C PHE A 244 12.61 -14.21 -9.93
N LEU A 245 12.50 -13.11 -10.67
CA LEU A 245 12.81 -13.07 -12.09
C LEU A 245 14.27 -13.37 -12.38
N ILE A 246 15.20 -12.81 -11.60
CA ILE A 246 16.63 -13.10 -11.75
C ILE A 246 16.92 -14.57 -11.47
N ARG A 247 16.43 -15.09 -10.35
CA ARG A 247 16.72 -16.48 -9.90
C ARG A 247 16.02 -17.54 -10.73
N ARG A 248 14.81 -17.26 -11.23
CA ARG A 248 14.00 -18.21 -11.99
C ARG A 248 14.31 -18.21 -13.49
N LEU A 249 14.49 -17.03 -14.07
CA LEU A 249 14.65 -16.86 -15.51
C LEU A 249 16.07 -16.50 -15.92
N GLY A 250 16.97 -16.21 -14.98
CA GLY A 250 18.35 -15.81 -15.30
C GLY A 250 18.46 -14.47 -16.01
N ILE A 251 17.45 -13.60 -15.93
CA ILE A 251 17.49 -12.28 -16.55
C ILE A 251 18.43 -11.33 -15.78
N SER A 252 18.86 -10.27 -16.43
CA SER A 252 19.74 -9.28 -15.78
C SER A 252 19.03 -8.58 -14.62
N PRO A 253 19.77 -8.15 -13.58
CA PRO A 253 19.18 -7.35 -12.50
C PRO A 253 18.47 -6.10 -13.00
N ASN A 254 19.03 -5.43 -14.01
CA ASN A 254 18.43 -4.23 -14.60
C ASN A 254 17.09 -4.54 -15.29
N ASP A 255 17.01 -5.61 -16.08
CA ASP A 255 15.76 -6.01 -16.74
C ASP A 255 14.70 -6.40 -15.70
N SER A 256 15.10 -7.04 -14.61
CA SER A 256 14.19 -7.37 -13.51
C SER A 256 13.61 -6.13 -12.83
N LEU A 257 14.40 -5.07 -12.68
CA LEU A 257 13.97 -3.77 -12.15
C LEU A 257 13.06 -3.02 -13.14
N LEU A 258 13.32 -3.13 -14.45
CA LEU A 258 12.41 -2.60 -15.48
C LEU A 258 11.06 -3.34 -15.47
N LEU A 259 11.06 -4.67 -15.23
CA LEU A 259 9.82 -5.42 -15.05
C LEU A 259 9.08 -5.03 -13.76
N LEU A 260 9.80 -4.70 -12.68
CA LEU A 260 9.18 -4.12 -11.48
C LEU A 260 8.57 -2.73 -11.78
N ALA A 261 9.26 -1.90 -12.56
CA ALA A 261 8.70 -0.63 -13.01
C ALA A 261 7.45 -0.84 -13.88
N LEU A 262 7.46 -1.84 -14.77
CA LEU A 262 6.30 -2.21 -15.58
C LEU A 262 5.12 -2.68 -14.71
N TYR A 263 5.38 -3.44 -13.65
CA TYR A 263 4.35 -3.83 -12.67
C TYR A 263 3.66 -2.59 -12.08
N TRP A 264 4.44 -1.63 -11.58
CA TRP A 264 3.90 -0.39 -11.01
C TRP A 264 3.19 0.47 -12.06
N ALA A 265 3.73 0.55 -13.28
CA ALA A 265 3.09 1.26 -14.40
C ALA A 265 1.75 0.63 -14.78
N SER A 266 1.70 -0.71 -14.90
CA SER A 266 0.47 -1.44 -15.18
C SER A 266 -0.59 -1.24 -14.11
N LEU A 267 -0.17 -1.26 -12.84
CA LEU A 267 -1.04 -1.00 -11.69
C LEU A 267 -1.59 0.44 -11.73
N LEU A 268 -0.76 1.44 -12.04
CA LEU A 268 -1.19 2.83 -12.16
C LEU A 268 -2.18 3.03 -13.31
N VAL A 269 -1.86 2.52 -14.50
CA VAL A 269 -2.74 2.60 -15.66
C VAL A 269 -4.08 1.90 -15.37
N GLY A 270 -4.03 0.72 -14.77
CA GLY A 270 -5.22 -0.01 -14.36
C GLY A 270 -6.08 0.77 -13.34
N ARG A 271 -5.48 1.47 -12.38
CA ARG A 271 -6.20 2.36 -11.44
C ARG A 271 -6.87 3.53 -12.15
N ILE A 272 -6.19 4.17 -13.11
CA ILE A 272 -6.78 5.25 -13.90
C ILE A 272 -7.97 4.75 -14.71
N ILE A 273 -7.81 3.62 -15.42
CA ILE A 273 -8.88 3.00 -16.19
C ILE A 273 -10.07 2.66 -15.27
N SER A 274 -9.83 2.03 -14.14
CA SER A 274 -10.87 1.69 -13.17
C SER A 274 -11.63 2.92 -12.68
N GLN A 275 -10.94 4.04 -12.43
CA GLN A 275 -11.56 5.28 -11.99
C GLN A 275 -12.43 5.88 -13.11
N VAL A 276 -11.96 5.88 -14.35
CA VAL A 276 -12.75 6.36 -15.50
C VAL A 276 -13.99 5.50 -15.69
N LEU A 277 -13.85 4.18 -15.60
CA LEU A 277 -14.98 3.25 -15.69
C LEU A 277 -15.99 3.46 -14.57
N LEU A 278 -15.55 3.66 -13.33
CA LEU A 278 -16.42 3.88 -12.16
C LEU A 278 -17.18 5.22 -12.22
N ARG A 279 -16.60 6.27 -12.83
CA ARG A 279 -17.24 7.57 -13.03
C ARG A 279 -18.23 7.58 -14.19
N SER A 280 -18.08 6.69 -15.16
CA SER A 280 -18.96 6.60 -16.31
C SER A 280 -20.29 5.97 -15.93
N GLN A 281 -21.31 6.79 -15.72
CA GLN A 281 -22.69 6.35 -15.42
C GLN A 281 -23.28 5.44 -16.53
N PHE A 282 -22.70 5.50 -17.75
CA PHE A 282 -23.16 4.77 -18.93
C PHE A 282 -22.76 3.28 -18.92
N ILE A 283 -21.68 2.91 -18.24
CA ILE A 283 -21.08 1.57 -18.35
C ILE A 283 -21.40 0.68 -17.14
N LEU A 284 -21.74 1.21 -15.98
CA LEU A 284 -21.82 0.39 -14.77
C LEU A 284 -23.21 0.32 -14.12
N LYS A 285 -24.05 -0.51 -14.64
CA LYS A 285 -25.10 -1.17 -13.85
C LYS A 285 -24.43 -2.08 -12.79
N ARG A 286 -25.10 -2.30 -11.66
CA ARG A 286 -24.58 -3.08 -10.49
C ARG A 286 -23.96 -4.45 -10.87
N ALA A 287 -24.48 -5.11 -11.91
CA ALA A 287 -23.95 -6.38 -12.43
C ALA A 287 -22.54 -6.23 -13.06
N ASN A 288 -22.23 -5.11 -13.70
CA ASN A 288 -20.95 -4.90 -14.37
C ASN A 288 -19.80 -4.68 -13.37
N ARG A 289 -20.07 -4.12 -12.18
CA ARG A 289 -19.05 -3.93 -11.13
C ARG A 289 -18.55 -5.25 -10.55
N ALA A 290 -19.46 -6.22 -10.33
CA ALA A 290 -19.06 -7.54 -9.86
C ALA A 290 -18.26 -8.29 -10.94
N LEU A 291 -18.63 -8.14 -12.23
CA LEU A 291 -17.91 -8.70 -13.35
C LEU A 291 -16.52 -8.08 -13.48
N LEU A 292 -16.39 -6.76 -13.32
CA LEU A 292 -15.10 -6.08 -13.35
C LEU A 292 -14.19 -6.58 -12.21
N LEU A 293 -14.73 -6.71 -10.99
CA LEU A 293 -13.96 -7.23 -9.87
C LEU A 293 -13.53 -8.69 -10.08
N GLY A 294 -14.44 -9.55 -10.54
CA GLY A 294 -14.14 -10.95 -10.86
C GLY A 294 -13.10 -11.06 -11.99
N GLY A 295 -13.25 -10.27 -13.05
CA GLY A 295 -12.30 -10.21 -14.16
C GLY A 295 -10.92 -9.73 -13.72
N SER A 296 -10.84 -8.76 -12.81
CA SER A 296 -9.58 -8.27 -12.24
C SER A 296 -8.86 -9.36 -11.43
N ILE A 297 -9.59 -10.11 -10.61
CA ILE A 297 -9.03 -11.23 -9.84
C ILE A 297 -8.54 -12.34 -10.79
N LEU A 298 -9.33 -12.68 -11.80
CA LEU A 298 -8.94 -13.68 -12.82
C LEU A 298 -7.70 -13.23 -13.61
N SER A 299 -7.62 -11.95 -14.00
CA SER A 299 -6.44 -11.38 -14.63
C SER A 299 -5.19 -11.54 -13.76
N ALA A 300 -5.28 -11.21 -12.48
CA ALA A 300 -4.18 -11.38 -11.54
C ALA A 300 -3.76 -12.86 -11.40
N MET A 301 -4.73 -13.78 -11.30
CA MET A 301 -4.45 -15.23 -11.24
C MET A 301 -3.75 -15.73 -12.50
N LEU A 302 -4.24 -15.36 -13.68
CA LEU A 302 -3.62 -15.74 -14.97
C LEU A 302 -2.20 -15.18 -15.08
N GLY A 303 -1.99 -13.94 -14.65
CA GLY A 303 -0.67 -13.33 -14.61
C GLY A 303 0.31 -14.07 -13.69
N MET A 304 -0.15 -14.47 -12.50
CA MET A 304 0.68 -15.25 -11.56
C MET A 304 0.97 -16.66 -12.09
N ILE A 305 0.00 -17.33 -12.71
CA ILE A 305 0.22 -18.63 -13.37
C ILE A 305 1.24 -18.46 -14.49
N ALA A 306 1.12 -17.41 -15.31
CA ALA A 306 2.09 -17.14 -16.37
C ALA A 306 3.50 -16.92 -15.80
N LEU A 307 3.66 -16.14 -14.73
CA LEU A 307 4.95 -15.93 -14.04
C LEU A 307 5.51 -17.22 -13.46
N ALA A 308 4.69 -18.03 -12.80
CA ALA A 308 5.13 -19.29 -12.19
C ALA A 308 5.56 -20.33 -13.23
N SER A 309 4.93 -20.36 -14.40
CA SER A 309 5.13 -21.39 -15.45
C SER A 309 6.08 -20.98 -16.56
N THR A 310 6.28 -19.65 -16.78
CA THR A 310 7.12 -19.18 -17.89
C THR A 310 8.60 -19.50 -17.71
N ASN A 311 9.28 -19.70 -18.86
CA ASN A 311 10.73 -19.84 -18.94
C ASN A 311 11.38 -18.78 -19.87
N ASN A 312 10.63 -17.74 -20.25
CA ASN A 312 11.12 -16.71 -21.14
C ASN A 312 10.66 -15.30 -20.72
N LEU A 313 11.35 -14.29 -21.24
CA LEU A 313 11.09 -12.88 -20.91
C LEU A 313 9.70 -12.42 -21.35
N PHE A 314 9.20 -12.91 -22.49
CA PHE A 314 7.89 -12.51 -23.01
C PHE A 314 6.76 -12.97 -22.08
N GLY A 315 6.81 -14.22 -21.60
CA GLY A 315 5.84 -14.74 -20.63
C GLY A 315 5.91 -13.98 -19.29
N ALA A 316 7.12 -13.61 -18.85
CA ALA A 316 7.29 -12.79 -17.65
C ALA A 316 6.66 -11.40 -17.83
N LEU A 317 6.89 -10.74 -18.97
CA LEU A 317 6.32 -9.45 -19.34
C LEU A 317 4.78 -9.50 -19.33
N MET A 318 4.19 -10.49 -20.00
CA MET A 318 2.74 -10.68 -20.00
C MET A 318 2.20 -10.95 -18.59
N GLY A 319 2.87 -11.83 -17.83
CA GLY A 319 2.48 -12.13 -16.46
C GLY A 319 2.48 -10.88 -15.57
N VAL A 320 3.52 -10.08 -15.63
CA VAL A 320 3.63 -8.81 -14.88
C VAL A 320 2.51 -7.83 -15.25
N LEU A 321 2.21 -7.67 -16.54
CA LEU A 321 1.12 -6.81 -17.02
C LEU A 321 -0.24 -7.27 -16.48
N PHE A 322 -0.53 -8.57 -16.58
CA PHE A 322 -1.80 -9.12 -16.09
C PHE A 322 -1.95 -9.02 -14.58
N VAL A 323 -0.88 -9.25 -13.80
CA VAL A 323 -0.91 -9.08 -12.34
C VAL A 323 -1.12 -7.62 -11.96
N GLY A 324 -0.35 -6.69 -12.55
CA GLY A 324 -0.46 -5.27 -12.25
C GLY A 324 -1.84 -4.70 -12.60
N ALA A 325 -2.33 -4.98 -13.80
CA ALA A 325 -3.67 -4.56 -14.23
C ALA A 325 -4.79 -5.20 -13.38
N GLY A 326 -4.64 -6.48 -13.02
CA GLY A 326 -5.58 -7.19 -12.17
C GLY A 326 -5.67 -6.58 -10.76
N PHE A 327 -4.55 -6.38 -10.08
CA PHE A 327 -4.53 -5.80 -8.73
C PHE A 327 -5.02 -4.36 -8.67
N ALA A 328 -4.85 -3.60 -9.75
CA ALA A 328 -5.21 -2.19 -9.81
C ALA A 328 -6.66 -1.89 -9.40
N SER A 329 -7.59 -2.74 -9.83
CA SER A 329 -9.03 -2.51 -9.69
C SER A 329 -9.63 -3.12 -8.42
N ILE A 330 -8.96 -4.11 -7.80
CA ILE A 330 -9.54 -4.87 -6.68
C ILE A 330 -9.79 -3.95 -5.49
N TYR A 331 -8.75 -3.22 -5.06
CA TYR A 331 -8.85 -2.35 -3.88
C TYR A 331 -9.93 -1.25 -4.01
N PRO A 332 -9.98 -0.42 -5.08
CA PRO A 332 -11.00 0.61 -5.22
C PRO A 332 -12.42 0.05 -5.24
N LEU A 333 -12.63 -1.07 -5.94
CA LEU A 333 -13.94 -1.72 -6.04
C LEU A 333 -14.41 -2.33 -4.72
N VAL A 334 -13.47 -2.88 -3.93
CA VAL A 334 -13.77 -3.42 -2.61
C VAL A 334 -14.12 -2.29 -1.63
N VAL A 335 -13.37 -1.19 -1.65
CA VAL A 335 -13.67 0.00 -0.81
C VAL A 335 -15.05 0.56 -1.14
N GLU A 336 -15.42 0.64 -2.41
CA GLU A 336 -16.75 1.08 -2.82
C GLU A 336 -17.85 0.13 -2.31
N LYS A 337 -17.62 -1.18 -2.39
CA LYS A 337 -18.55 -2.18 -1.83
C LYS A 337 -18.70 -2.05 -0.32
N ILE A 338 -17.60 -1.82 0.40
CA ILE A 338 -17.62 -1.58 1.85
C ILE A 338 -18.45 -0.33 2.15
N ALA A 339 -18.21 0.77 1.44
CA ALA A 339 -18.95 2.02 1.64
C ALA A 339 -20.45 1.86 1.35
N GLY A 340 -20.81 1.09 0.33
CA GLY A 340 -22.21 0.80 0.00
C GLY A 340 -22.90 -0.15 0.99
N ARG A 341 -22.15 -1.08 1.61
CA ARG A 341 -22.70 -2.05 2.59
C ARG A 341 -22.82 -1.44 3.98
N PHE A 342 -21.91 -0.51 4.34
CA PHE A 342 -21.80 0.07 5.67
C PHE A 342 -21.83 1.62 5.62
N PRO A 343 -22.93 2.23 5.13
CA PRO A 343 -23.01 3.68 4.90
C PRO A 343 -22.94 4.51 6.20
N TYR A 344 -23.30 3.91 7.34
CA TYR A 344 -23.34 4.55 8.65
C TYR A 344 -22.10 4.29 9.51
N TYR A 345 -21.12 3.57 8.96
CA TYR A 345 -19.93 3.22 9.73
C TYR A 345 -19.00 4.41 9.93
N HIS A 346 -18.52 4.47 11.11
CA HIS A 346 -17.64 5.46 11.67
C HIS A 346 -16.21 5.33 11.12
N PRO A 347 -15.43 6.44 11.05
CA PRO A 347 -14.02 6.41 10.66
C PRO A 347 -13.17 5.36 11.38
N GLY A 348 -13.46 5.07 12.67
CA GLY A 348 -12.75 4.04 13.42
C GLY A 348 -12.96 2.62 12.89
N PHE A 349 -14.13 2.29 12.36
CA PHE A 349 -14.38 1.00 11.72
C PHE A 349 -13.49 0.83 10.47
N TYR A 350 -13.49 1.84 9.60
CA TYR A 350 -12.64 1.80 8.40
C TYR A 350 -11.16 1.71 8.76
N ASN A 351 -10.70 2.47 9.76
CA ASN A 351 -9.31 2.40 10.23
C ASN A 351 -8.96 1.00 10.75
N GLY A 352 -9.84 0.36 11.51
CA GLY A 352 -9.64 -1.01 11.99
C GLY A 352 -9.57 -2.02 10.84
N LEU A 353 -10.47 -1.92 9.88
CA LEU A 353 -10.52 -2.77 8.69
C LEU A 353 -9.24 -2.64 7.85
N PHE A 354 -8.78 -1.41 7.60
CA PHE A 354 -7.53 -1.17 6.87
C PHE A 354 -6.30 -1.56 7.67
N SER A 355 -6.29 -1.40 8.99
CA SER A 355 -5.17 -1.85 9.82
C SER A 355 -4.99 -3.37 9.73
N LEU A 356 -6.09 -4.14 9.78
CA LEU A 356 -6.02 -5.59 9.58
C LEU A 356 -5.57 -5.95 8.16
N ALA A 357 -6.05 -5.24 7.15
CA ALA A 357 -5.60 -5.42 5.77
C ALA A 357 -4.10 -5.19 5.61
N MET A 358 -3.56 -4.12 6.19
CA MET A 358 -2.13 -3.80 6.15
C MET A 358 -1.26 -4.87 6.82
N THR A 359 -1.76 -5.58 7.85
CA THR A 359 -1.00 -6.68 8.44
C THR A 359 -0.70 -7.78 7.41
N GLY A 360 -1.61 -8.06 6.47
CA GLY A 360 -1.37 -8.96 5.35
C GLY A 360 -0.22 -8.50 4.46
N GLY A 361 -0.20 -7.20 4.14
CA GLY A 361 0.86 -6.58 3.34
C GLY A 361 2.25 -6.67 3.98
N PHE A 362 2.34 -6.87 5.28
CA PHE A 362 3.62 -7.02 5.99
C PHE A 362 3.98 -8.48 6.23
N LEU A 363 3.02 -9.28 6.70
CA LEU A 363 3.26 -10.68 7.05
C LEU A 363 3.56 -11.54 5.81
N ALA A 364 2.87 -11.30 4.69
CA ALA A 364 3.06 -12.12 3.51
C ALA A 364 4.48 -12.02 2.93
N PRO A 365 5.06 -10.82 2.65
CA PRO A 365 6.43 -10.72 2.17
C PRO A 365 7.47 -11.27 3.15
N TRP A 366 7.25 -11.14 4.46
CA TRP A 366 8.11 -11.74 5.47
C TRP A 366 8.09 -13.26 5.42
N LEU A 367 6.89 -13.86 5.50
CA LEU A 367 6.73 -15.32 5.46
C LEU A 367 7.27 -15.94 4.16
N LEU A 368 7.15 -15.21 3.03
CA LEU A 368 7.72 -15.67 1.75
C LEU A 368 9.22 -15.91 1.83
N GLY A 369 9.96 -15.18 2.66
CA GLY A 369 11.38 -15.43 2.88
C GLY A 369 11.64 -16.85 3.41
N TYR A 370 10.90 -17.26 4.42
CA TYR A 370 11.01 -18.58 5.01
C TYR A 370 10.53 -19.70 4.06
N PHE A 371 9.44 -19.44 3.35
CA PHE A 371 8.96 -20.41 2.35
C PHE A 371 9.89 -20.53 1.15
N ALA A 372 10.49 -19.41 0.70
CA ALA A 372 11.47 -19.44 -0.38
C ALA A 372 12.78 -20.17 0.04
N GLU A 373 13.18 -20.04 1.31
CA GLU A 373 14.32 -20.79 1.85
C GLU A 373 14.03 -22.30 1.89
N ALA A 374 12.82 -22.68 2.32
CA ALA A 374 12.44 -24.08 2.49
C ALA A 374 12.09 -24.79 1.16
N TRP A 375 11.38 -24.10 0.26
CA TRP A 375 10.79 -24.69 -0.96
C TRP A 375 11.34 -24.10 -2.26
N GLY A 376 12.30 -23.18 -2.15
CA GLY A 376 12.89 -22.48 -3.28
C GLY A 376 12.10 -21.26 -3.73
N ILE A 377 12.71 -20.47 -4.61
CA ILE A 377 12.19 -19.17 -5.07
C ILE A 377 10.81 -19.25 -5.76
N GLN A 378 10.40 -20.43 -6.22
CA GLN A 378 9.08 -20.63 -6.84
C GLN A 378 7.94 -20.37 -5.86
N ALA A 379 8.13 -20.60 -4.56
CA ALA A 379 7.14 -20.32 -3.52
C ALA A 379 6.67 -18.86 -3.55
N VAL A 380 7.54 -17.94 -3.98
CA VAL A 380 7.27 -16.51 -4.09
C VAL A 380 6.13 -16.19 -5.06
N MET A 381 5.87 -17.03 -6.06
CA MET A 381 4.74 -16.85 -6.98
C MET A 381 3.56 -17.77 -6.65
N ILE A 382 3.83 -18.96 -6.12
CA ILE A 382 2.78 -19.93 -5.77
C ILE A 382 1.93 -19.43 -4.59
N LEU A 383 2.55 -18.89 -3.56
CA LEU A 383 1.81 -18.42 -2.37
C LEU A 383 0.92 -17.21 -2.65
N PRO A 384 1.36 -16.14 -3.36
CA PRO A 384 0.46 -15.08 -3.79
C PRO A 384 -0.63 -15.54 -4.76
N LEU A 385 -0.37 -16.57 -5.60
CA LEU A 385 -1.41 -17.20 -6.42
C LEU A 385 -2.51 -17.81 -5.54
N LEU A 386 -2.13 -18.59 -4.52
CA LEU A 386 -3.07 -19.12 -3.53
C LEU A 386 -3.79 -18.00 -2.77
N GLY A 387 -3.07 -16.95 -2.39
CA GLY A 387 -3.65 -15.76 -1.77
C GLY A 387 -4.67 -15.06 -2.69
N THR A 388 -4.41 -14.98 -3.99
CA THR A 388 -5.35 -14.41 -4.97
C THR A 388 -6.58 -15.32 -5.16
N PHE A 389 -6.39 -16.63 -5.10
CA PHE A 389 -7.51 -17.58 -5.08
C PHE A 389 -8.35 -17.40 -3.80
N MET A 390 -7.74 -17.15 -2.64
CA MET A 390 -8.47 -16.81 -1.42
C MET A 390 -9.27 -15.51 -1.56
N VAL A 391 -8.73 -14.48 -2.24
CA VAL A 391 -9.47 -13.24 -2.58
C VAL A 391 -10.72 -13.57 -3.40
N PHE A 392 -10.60 -14.49 -4.38
CA PHE A 392 -11.73 -14.94 -5.19
C PHE A 392 -12.79 -15.66 -4.34
N LEU A 393 -12.40 -16.60 -3.48
CA LEU A 393 -13.30 -17.32 -2.59
C LEU A 393 -14.01 -16.37 -1.61
N LEU A 394 -13.27 -15.44 -1.02
CA LEU A 394 -13.84 -14.44 -0.11
C LEU A 394 -14.85 -13.53 -0.81
N LEU A 395 -14.58 -13.17 -2.07
CA LEU A 395 -15.56 -12.43 -2.88
C LEU A 395 -16.86 -13.20 -3.05
N LEU A 396 -16.77 -14.51 -3.36
CA LEU A 396 -17.97 -15.37 -3.48
C LEU A 396 -18.72 -15.46 -2.16
N LEU A 397 -18.02 -15.61 -1.03
CA LEU A 397 -18.62 -15.64 0.30
C LEU A 397 -19.32 -14.32 0.65
N ILE A 398 -18.73 -13.17 0.32
CA ILE A 398 -19.35 -11.84 0.50
C ILE A 398 -20.63 -11.73 -0.33
N MET A 399 -20.62 -12.24 -1.57
CA MET A 399 -21.82 -12.22 -2.41
C MET A 399 -22.92 -13.14 -1.86
N LEU A 400 -22.57 -14.31 -1.34
CA LEU A 400 -23.49 -15.25 -0.71
C LEU A 400 -24.08 -14.66 0.58
N GLU A 401 -23.23 -14.11 1.46
CA GLU A 401 -23.67 -13.45 2.71
C GLU A 401 -24.67 -12.32 2.43
N ALA A 402 -24.35 -11.47 1.43
CA ALA A 402 -25.24 -10.37 1.04
C ALA A 402 -26.61 -10.88 0.54
N LYS A 403 -26.66 -12.01 -0.18
CA LYS A 403 -27.90 -12.62 -0.65
C LYS A 403 -28.72 -13.24 0.50
N LEU A 404 -28.04 -13.92 1.43
CA LEU A 404 -28.71 -14.54 2.59
C LEU A 404 -29.28 -13.48 3.54
N SER A 405 -28.56 -12.39 3.79
CA SER A 405 -29.05 -11.30 4.64
C SER A 405 -30.27 -10.60 4.02
N SER A 406 -30.31 -10.39 2.69
CA SER A 406 -31.47 -9.80 2.02
C SER A 406 -32.71 -10.72 2.10
N LEU A 407 -32.55 -12.05 2.01
CA LEU A 407 -33.62 -13.01 2.15
C LEU A 407 -34.18 -13.02 3.58
N SER A 408 -33.33 -12.93 4.60
CA SER A 408 -33.74 -12.89 6.01
C SER A 408 -34.52 -11.62 6.36
N GLU A 409 -34.23 -10.49 5.74
CA GLU A 409 -34.99 -9.25 5.91
C GLU A 409 -36.39 -9.33 5.27
N ILE A 410 -36.49 -9.91 4.08
CA ILE A 410 -37.79 -10.13 3.41
C ILE A 410 -38.68 -11.05 4.24
N THR A 411 -38.12 -12.12 4.80
CA THR A 411 -38.92 -13.10 5.63
C THR A 411 -39.40 -12.44 6.92
N ARG A 412 -38.60 -11.55 7.54
CA ARG A 412 -39.00 -10.79 8.75
C ARG A 412 -40.03 -9.68 8.48
N ALA A 413 -40.03 -9.12 7.29
CA ALA A 413 -40.98 -8.07 6.90
C ALA A 413 -42.33 -8.65 6.45
N GLY A 414 -42.40 -9.96 6.14
CA GLY A 414 -43.63 -10.68 5.74
C GLY A 414 -44.29 -11.47 6.86
N SER A 415 -43.68 -11.51 8.07
CA SER A 415 -44.24 -12.07 9.29
C SER A 415 -44.73 -10.98 10.25
#